data_dc8194439018807ef13c06d8576c49be
#
_entry.id   dc8194439018807ef13c06d8576c49be
#
_cell.length_a   1.000
_cell.length_b   1.000
_cell.length_c   1.000
_cell.angle_alpha   90.00
_cell.angle_beta   90.00
_cell.angle_gamma   90.00
#
_symmetry.space_group_name_H-M   'P 1'
#
loop_
_entity.id
_entity.type
_entity.pdbx_description
1 polymer ?
#
loop_
_entity_poly.entity_id
_entity_poly.type
_entity_poly.pdbx_seq_one_letter_code
_entity_poly.pdbx_strand_id
1 'polypeptide(L)'
;MKNVKDPQSIASMIASYSDWSEEDLIQQTLEWHRATREASYFEQQQSIPCRIPLTERITPVRTSFPLEQVDGIVRPVWMRRLDAEYLNLLQTTKQCVDVTDYGAVGDGKTDCTLAFRLAIRSNRRVFVPAGVYIVRGIRLPSNCVLEGAGQDVTILKLSDRAPRHRRLLRNATPFAGNHHIEVCHLTLDWNVARLGDVKRTTSGDTTSSALTFAHVTYGWVHHVTAKNAGLHAFDITSPHYHYLGDGLRAANGSRYIHLDHLEATNYGDDGITTHHSDAIYITNCYCHHPHGRTHALGFSNSNGIEIDDGSRHVTLVHNRTEGCFGGIEVKAHGTSSAAHDVHIFGHLSVHDNRSFNFRHIGHHLVDDPNSETARFLSGTNLVSVEPVRSSLYTKSSPRSLVVSAYQ
;
A
#
# COMPACT_ATOMS: atom_id res chain seq x y z
N MET A 1 -22.10 13.49 9.43
CA MET A 1 -21.26 12.79 8.43
C MET A 1 -21.33 11.31 8.73
N LYS A 2 -21.67 10.45 7.75
CA LYS A 2 -21.67 8.99 7.94
C LYS A 2 -20.22 8.55 8.20
N ASN A 3 -20.05 7.60 9.10
CA ASN A 3 -18.75 7.10 9.52
C ASN A 3 -18.03 6.43 8.34
N VAL A 4 -17.14 7.15 7.66
CA VAL A 4 -16.43 6.72 6.44
C VAL A 4 -15.47 5.54 6.70
N LYS A 5 -15.30 5.15 7.97
CA LYS A 5 -14.42 4.04 8.41
C LYS A 5 -15.11 2.67 8.36
N ASP A 6 -16.43 2.61 8.06
CA ASP A 6 -17.16 1.36 7.92
C ASP A 6 -16.98 0.81 6.48
N PRO A 7 -16.51 -0.42 6.29
CA PRO A 7 -16.35 -1.03 4.96
C PRO A 7 -17.66 -1.06 4.17
N GLN A 8 -18.77 -1.34 4.82
CA GLN A 8 -20.09 -1.26 4.19
C GLN A 8 -20.41 0.16 3.71
N SER A 9 -19.85 1.19 4.35
CA SER A 9 -20.09 2.57 3.95
C SER A 9 -19.38 2.94 2.64
N ILE A 10 -18.16 2.46 2.38
CA ILE A 10 -17.47 2.69 1.10
C ILE A 10 -18.17 1.91 -0.03
N ALA A 11 -18.44 0.63 0.16
CA ALA A 11 -19.18 -0.17 -0.80
C ALA A 11 -20.57 0.43 -1.08
N SER A 12 -21.29 0.86 -0.04
CA SER A 12 -22.59 1.52 -0.18
C SER A 12 -22.51 2.86 -0.90
N MET A 13 -21.45 3.63 -0.69
CA MET A 13 -21.21 4.87 -1.44
C MET A 13 -21.00 4.58 -2.92
N ILE A 14 -20.16 3.60 -3.25
CA ILE A 14 -19.93 3.17 -4.63
C ILE A 14 -21.24 2.72 -5.28
N ALA A 15 -22.00 1.86 -4.61
CA ALA A 15 -23.29 1.36 -5.09
C ALA A 15 -24.32 2.49 -5.32
N SER A 16 -24.23 3.61 -4.61
CA SER A 16 -25.14 4.74 -4.83
C SER A 16 -24.92 5.50 -6.14
N TYR A 17 -23.78 5.29 -6.77
CA TYR A 17 -23.46 5.84 -8.09
C TYR A 17 -23.65 4.85 -9.23
N SER A 18 -23.78 3.55 -8.92
CA SER A 18 -23.80 2.49 -9.92
C SER A 18 -25.24 2.04 -10.25
N ASP A 19 -25.57 2.00 -11.53
CA ASP A 19 -26.77 1.34 -12.03
C ASP A 19 -26.62 -0.20 -12.14
N TRP A 20 -25.43 -0.71 -11.85
CA TRP A 20 -25.09 -2.12 -11.93
C TRP A 20 -25.17 -2.79 -10.57
N SER A 21 -25.67 -4.00 -10.54
CA SER A 21 -25.58 -4.85 -9.36
C SER A 21 -24.12 -5.23 -9.09
N GLU A 22 -23.65 -5.08 -7.87
CA GLU A 22 -22.29 -5.45 -7.51
C GLU A 22 -22.02 -6.94 -7.76
N GLU A 23 -23.01 -7.80 -7.48
CA GLU A 23 -22.93 -9.23 -7.76
C GLU A 23 -22.72 -9.53 -9.25
N ASP A 24 -23.46 -8.86 -10.14
CA ASP A 24 -23.28 -9.02 -11.58
C ASP A 24 -21.89 -8.56 -12.04
N LEU A 25 -21.38 -7.47 -11.46
CA LEU A 25 -20.03 -6.97 -11.76
C LEU A 25 -18.93 -7.92 -11.25
N ILE A 26 -19.13 -8.53 -10.09
CA ILE A 26 -18.22 -9.56 -9.56
C ILE A 26 -18.19 -10.75 -10.53
N GLN A 27 -19.33 -11.29 -10.91
CA GLN A 27 -19.41 -12.44 -11.81
C GLN A 27 -18.74 -12.12 -13.15
N GLN A 28 -19.05 -10.97 -13.74
CA GLN A 28 -18.45 -10.51 -15.00
C GLN A 28 -16.93 -10.38 -14.87
N THR A 29 -16.43 -9.82 -13.75
CA THR A 29 -14.99 -9.68 -13.48
C THR A 29 -14.30 -11.03 -13.40
N LEU A 30 -14.88 -11.99 -12.68
CA LEU A 30 -14.34 -13.34 -12.51
C LEU A 30 -14.33 -14.11 -13.83
N GLU A 31 -15.41 -14.02 -14.62
CA GLU A 31 -15.51 -14.64 -15.95
C GLU A 31 -14.47 -14.07 -16.92
N TRP A 32 -14.40 -12.75 -17.02
CA TRP A 32 -13.39 -12.09 -17.85
C TRP A 32 -11.97 -12.46 -17.43
N HIS A 33 -11.69 -12.44 -16.12
CA HIS A 33 -10.38 -12.78 -15.59
C HIS A 33 -10.00 -14.24 -15.91
N ARG A 34 -10.95 -15.18 -15.80
CA ARG A 34 -10.76 -16.59 -16.17
C ARG A 34 -10.46 -16.71 -17.66
N ALA A 35 -11.30 -16.13 -18.51
CA ALA A 35 -11.14 -16.18 -19.97
C ALA A 35 -9.78 -15.58 -20.41
N THR A 36 -9.36 -14.51 -19.77
CA THR A 36 -8.09 -13.85 -20.05
C THR A 36 -6.89 -14.73 -19.67
N ARG A 37 -6.97 -15.44 -18.55
CA ARG A 37 -5.92 -16.38 -18.13
C ARG A 37 -5.82 -17.62 -19.01
N GLU A 38 -6.93 -18.11 -19.53
CA GLU A 38 -7.01 -19.32 -20.37
C GLU A 38 -6.69 -19.01 -21.84
N ALA A 39 -6.74 -17.75 -22.27
CA ALA A 39 -6.53 -17.40 -23.66
C ALA A 39 -5.06 -17.56 -24.08
N SER A 40 -4.83 -18.32 -25.15
CA SER A 40 -3.54 -18.44 -25.85
C SER A 40 -3.01 -17.09 -26.38
N TYR A 41 -3.83 -16.07 -26.35
CA TYR A 41 -3.52 -14.69 -26.71
C TYR A 41 -2.28 -14.15 -25.96
N PHE A 42 -2.09 -14.52 -24.71
CA PHE A 42 -0.90 -14.11 -23.93
C PHE A 42 0.37 -14.81 -24.39
N GLU A 43 0.30 -16.04 -24.85
CA GLU A 43 1.45 -16.74 -25.42
C GLU A 43 1.90 -16.09 -26.74
N GLN A 44 0.96 -15.65 -27.56
CA GLN A 44 1.28 -14.95 -28.81
C GLN A 44 1.90 -13.58 -28.59
N GLN A 45 1.51 -12.86 -27.54
CA GLN A 45 2.12 -11.56 -27.23
C GLN A 45 3.56 -11.67 -26.69
N GLN A 46 3.96 -12.82 -26.19
CA GLN A 46 5.35 -13.09 -25.82
C GLN A 46 6.29 -13.19 -27.02
N SER A 47 5.76 -13.36 -28.22
CA SER A 47 6.52 -13.44 -29.45
C SER A 47 6.96 -12.07 -30.00
N ILE A 48 6.56 -10.96 -29.41
CA ILE A 48 7.05 -9.64 -29.81
C ILE A 48 8.55 -9.61 -29.53
N PRO A 49 9.38 -9.37 -30.55
CA PRO A 49 10.82 -9.35 -30.37
C PRO A 49 11.21 -8.31 -29.32
N CYS A 50 11.67 -8.79 -28.19
CA CYS A 50 12.30 -7.94 -27.20
C CYS A 50 13.78 -7.89 -27.49
N ARG A 51 14.36 -6.71 -27.54
CA ARG A 51 15.80 -6.49 -27.80
C ARG A 51 16.69 -6.99 -26.66
N ILE A 52 16.09 -7.35 -25.54
CA ILE A 52 16.80 -7.81 -24.33
C ILE A 52 16.82 -9.33 -24.30
N PRO A 53 17.98 -9.98 -24.14
CA PRO A 53 18.08 -11.42 -24.03
C PRO A 53 17.21 -11.99 -22.90
N LEU A 54 16.52 -13.09 -23.16
CA LEU A 54 15.62 -13.75 -22.19
C LEU A 54 16.33 -14.18 -20.91
N THR A 55 17.63 -14.48 -20.99
CA THR A 55 18.47 -14.89 -19.86
C THR A 55 18.75 -13.78 -18.85
N GLU A 56 18.54 -12.52 -19.23
CA GLU A 56 18.81 -11.35 -18.40
C GLU A 56 17.57 -10.73 -17.79
N ARG A 57 16.41 -11.37 -17.98
CA ARG A 57 15.13 -10.85 -17.50
C ARG A 57 14.75 -11.43 -16.17
N ILE A 58 14.14 -10.60 -15.32
CA ILE A 58 13.24 -11.09 -14.27
C ILE A 58 12.19 -11.96 -14.95
N THR A 59 11.97 -13.18 -14.43
CA THR A 59 10.97 -14.09 -14.99
C THR A 59 9.64 -13.35 -15.13
N PRO A 60 9.13 -13.16 -16.34
CA PRO A 60 7.89 -12.39 -16.52
C PRO A 60 6.73 -13.06 -15.78
N VAL A 61 5.86 -12.27 -15.21
CA VAL A 61 4.55 -12.75 -14.76
C VAL A 61 3.78 -13.19 -16.00
N ARG A 62 3.76 -14.49 -16.26
CA ARG A 62 3.14 -15.07 -17.47
C ARG A 62 1.65 -15.26 -17.32
N THR A 63 1.17 -15.37 -16.08
CA THR A 63 -0.24 -15.57 -15.75
C THR A 63 -0.63 -14.69 -14.58
N SER A 64 -1.81 -14.09 -14.66
CA SER A 64 -2.44 -13.42 -13.53
C SER A 64 -2.81 -14.44 -12.44
N PHE A 65 -2.75 -14.07 -11.17
CA PHE A 65 -3.28 -14.90 -10.09
C PHE A 65 -4.80 -15.01 -10.19
N PRO A 66 -5.38 -16.19 -9.88
CA PRO A 66 -6.83 -16.33 -9.87
C PRO A 66 -7.48 -15.40 -8.83
N LEU A 67 -8.63 -14.86 -9.21
CA LEU A 67 -9.55 -14.20 -8.29
C LEU A 67 -10.69 -15.17 -7.93
N GLU A 68 -11.26 -15.00 -6.76
CA GLU A 68 -12.43 -15.70 -6.25
C GLU A 68 -13.37 -14.72 -5.55
N GLN A 69 -14.60 -15.15 -5.34
CA GLN A 69 -15.54 -14.46 -4.48
C GLN A 69 -15.68 -15.21 -3.16
N VAL A 70 -15.55 -14.50 -2.06
CA VAL A 70 -15.79 -15.03 -0.70
C VAL A 70 -16.61 -14.00 0.06
N ASP A 71 -17.73 -14.43 0.62
CA ASP A 71 -18.67 -13.58 1.38
C ASP A 71 -19.10 -12.31 0.61
N GLY A 72 -19.33 -12.45 -0.70
CA GLY A 72 -19.73 -11.33 -1.56
C GLY A 72 -18.58 -10.39 -1.98
N ILE A 73 -17.35 -10.69 -1.64
CA ILE A 73 -16.19 -9.82 -1.91
C ILE A 73 -15.22 -10.51 -2.86
N VAL A 74 -14.70 -9.77 -3.84
CA VAL A 74 -13.62 -10.23 -4.73
C VAL A 74 -12.32 -10.28 -3.94
N ARG A 75 -11.63 -11.42 -4.00
CA ARG A 75 -10.29 -11.53 -3.41
C ARG A 75 -9.38 -12.43 -4.25
N PRO A 76 -8.06 -12.26 -4.20
CA PRO A 76 -7.13 -13.16 -4.86
C PRO A 76 -7.04 -14.49 -4.12
N VAL A 77 -6.97 -15.60 -4.88
CA VAL A 77 -6.94 -16.97 -4.30
C VAL A 77 -5.75 -17.18 -3.34
N TRP A 78 -4.65 -16.45 -3.52
CA TRP A 78 -3.50 -16.55 -2.62
C TRP A 78 -3.82 -16.06 -1.18
N MET A 79 -4.92 -15.33 -0.98
CA MET A 79 -5.40 -14.96 0.37
C MET A 79 -5.65 -16.18 1.26
N ARG A 80 -6.05 -17.32 0.69
CA ARG A 80 -6.19 -18.58 1.45
C ARG A 80 -4.92 -18.96 2.19
N ARG A 81 -3.76 -18.71 1.58
CA ARG A 81 -2.46 -18.92 2.22
C ARG A 81 -2.23 -17.92 3.34
N LEU A 82 -2.54 -16.65 3.10
CA LEU A 82 -2.36 -15.60 4.10
C LEU A 82 -3.27 -15.83 5.32
N ASP A 83 -4.52 -16.30 5.10
CA ASP A 83 -5.44 -16.68 6.18
C ASP A 83 -4.88 -17.82 7.03
N ALA A 84 -4.28 -18.85 6.41
CA ALA A 84 -3.64 -19.93 7.13
C ALA A 84 -2.43 -19.46 7.95
N GLU A 85 -1.62 -18.57 7.40
CA GLU A 85 -0.46 -18.01 8.11
C GLU A 85 -0.88 -17.04 9.23
N TYR A 86 -2.06 -16.44 9.14
CA TYR A 86 -2.61 -15.67 10.25
C TYR A 86 -2.91 -16.54 11.47
N LEU A 87 -3.45 -17.72 11.25
CA LEU A 87 -3.65 -18.69 12.34
C LEU A 87 -2.33 -19.09 13.01
N ASN A 88 -1.25 -19.22 12.24
CA ASN A 88 0.09 -19.46 12.77
C ASN A 88 0.58 -18.27 13.61
N LEU A 89 0.36 -17.03 13.16
CA LEU A 89 0.70 -15.84 13.94
C LEU A 89 -0.02 -15.84 15.29
N LEU A 90 -1.34 -16.08 15.29
CA LEU A 90 -2.14 -16.14 16.53
C LEU A 90 -1.64 -17.21 17.51
N GLN A 91 -1.19 -18.36 16.98
CA GLN A 91 -0.64 -19.43 17.82
C GLN A 91 0.72 -19.08 18.39
N THR A 92 1.56 -18.36 17.66
CA THR A 92 2.92 -18.01 18.09
C THR A 92 2.95 -16.79 18.99
N THR A 93 1.94 -15.91 18.94
CA THR A 93 1.88 -14.64 19.68
C THR A 93 0.90 -14.69 20.88
N LYS A 94 0.77 -15.83 21.54
CA LYS A 94 -0.14 -16.02 22.70
C LYS A 94 0.27 -15.16 23.93
N GLN A 95 1.56 -14.84 24.05
CA GLN A 95 2.04 -13.97 25.13
C GLN A 95 1.63 -12.53 24.82
N CYS A 96 0.63 -12.03 25.55
CA CYS A 96 0.24 -10.63 25.52
C CYS A 96 0.98 -9.86 26.63
N VAL A 97 1.51 -8.70 26.28
CA VAL A 97 2.16 -7.78 27.24
C VAL A 97 1.65 -6.36 26.99
N ASP A 98 1.51 -5.60 28.08
CA ASP A 98 1.16 -4.19 28.01
C ASP A 98 2.43 -3.32 28.01
N VAL A 99 2.52 -2.31 27.17
CA VAL A 99 3.69 -1.43 27.12
C VAL A 99 3.88 -0.64 28.41
N THR A 100 2.82 -0.41 29.19
CA THR A 100 2.87 0.29 30.46
C THR A 100 3.62 -0.50 31.53
N ASP A 101 3.62 -1.84 31.47
CA ASP A 101 4.44 -2.70 32.36
C ASP A 101 5.95 -2.51 32.13
N TYR A 102 6.32 -1.91 31.00
CA TYR A 102 7.71 -1.57 30.67
C TYR A 102 8.02 -0.08 30.86
N GLY A 103 7.09 0.67 31.43
CA GLY A 103 7.27 2.09 31.74
C GLY A 103 6.83 3.06 30.67
N ALA A 104 5.99 2.62 29.70
CA ALA A 104 5.38 3.54 28.74
C ALA A 104 4.30 4.40 29.46
N VAL A 105 4.26 5.69 29.13
CA VAL A 105 3.27 6.64 29.64
C VAL A 105 2.62 7.36 28.48
N GLY A 106 1.30 7.22 28.36
CA GLY A 106 0.52 7.79 27.26
C GLY A 106 0.13 9.26 27.45
N ASP A 107 1.05 10.09 27.99
CA ASP A 107 0.79 11.50 28.37
C ASP A 107 1.11 12.53 27.28
N GLY A 108 1.58 12.09 26.10
CA GLY A 108 1.99 12.95 24.99
C GLY A 108 3.29 13.73 25.22
N LYS A 109 4.05 13.42 26.26
CA LYS A 109 5.27 14.15 26.69
C LYS A 109 6.45 13.23 26.94
N THR A 110 6.23 12.13 27.65
CA THR A 110 7.26 11.17 28.03
C THR A 110 7.79 10.39 26.84
N ASP A 111 9.13 10.32 26.68
CA ASP A 111 9.76 9.51 25.63
C ASP A 111 9.65 8.01 26.00
N CYS A 112 8.75 7.32 25.34
CA CYS A 112 8.45 5.91 25.55
C CYS A 112 9.31 4.95 24.72
N THR A 113 10.31 5.45 23.98
CA THR A 113 11.09 4.62 23.03
C THR A 113 11.72 3.40 23.68
N LEU A 114 12.24 3.53 24.89
CA LEU A 114 12.86 2.41 25.63
C LEU A 114 11.82 1.38 26.06
N ALA A 115 10.67 1.82 26.58
CA ALA A 115 9.58 0.94 26.99
C ALA A 115 9.08 0.08 25.81
N PHE A 116 8.80 0.71 24.66
CA PHE A 116 8.44 -0.03 23.45
C PHE A 116 9.54 -1.00 23.01
N ARG A 117 10.81 -0.60 23.07
CA ARG A 117 11.92 -1.48 22.72
C ARG A 117 12.07 -2.68 23.66
N LEU A 118 11.68 -2.57 24.90
CA LEU A 118 11.71 -3.66 25.87
C LEU A 118 10.49 -4.58 25.74
N ALA A 119 9.30 -4.02 25.50
CA ALA A 119 8.06 -4.78 25.29
C ALA A 119 8.08 -5.58 24.00
N ILE A 120 8.48 -4.96 22.88
CA ILE A 120 8.46 -5.55 21.54
C ILE A 120 9.55 -6.62 21.43
N ARG A 121 9.15 -7.88 21.28
CA ARG A 121 9.97 -9.07 21.04
C ARG A 121 9.25 -10.02 20.08
N SER A 122 10.00 -10.92 19.46
CA SER A 122 9.41 -12.02 18.72
C SER A 122 8.48 -12.86 19.58
N ASN A 123 7.44 -13.42 18.97
CA ASN A 123 6.42 -14.27 19.59
C ASN A 123 5.59 -13.56 20.68
N ARG A 124 5.35 -12.25 20.49
CA ARG A 124 4.53 -11.47 21.40
C ARG A 124 3.46 -10.67 20.70
N ARG A 125 2.31 -10.57 21.36
CA ARG A 125 1.31 -9.53 21.16
C ARG A 125 1.59 -8.41 22.16
N VAL A 126 1.85 -7.21 21.66
CA VAL A 126 2.15 -6.03 22.42
C VAL A 126 0.96 -5.10 22.39
N PHE A 127 0.27 -4.99 23.50
CA PHE A 127 -0.87 -4.10 23.64
C PHE A 127 -0.43 -2.69 24.05
N VAL A 128 -1.03 -1.69 23.46
CA VAL A 128 -0.79 -0.27 23.74
C VAL A 128 -2.11 0.38 24.15
N PRO A 129 -2.31 0.70 25.43
CA PRO A 129 -3.54 1.33 25.91
C PRO A 129 -3.83 2.68 25.25
N ALA A 130 -5.02 3.23 25.56
CA ALA A 130 -5.40 4.57 25.15
C ALA A 130 -4.36 5.61 25.64
N GLY A 131 -3.98 6.55 24.77
CA GLY A 131 -3.03 7.62 25.10
C GLY A 131 -2.18 8.04 23.93
N VAL A 132 -1.34 9.05 24.15
CA VAL A 132 -0.37 9.57 23.17
C VAL A 132 1.04 9.22 23.62
N TYR A 133 1.71 8.35 22.89
CA TYR A 133 3.03 7.83 23.22
C TYR A 133 4.10 8.45 22.32
N ILE A 134 5.01 9.22 22.90
CA ILE A 134 6.12 9.83 22.15
C ILE A 134 7.23 8.79 21.96
N VAL A 135 7.63 8.57 20.70
CA VAL A 135 8.68 7.60 20.34
C VAL A 135 9.65 8.18 19.31
N ARG A 136 10.86 7.63 19.23
CA ARG A 136 11.88 8.02 18.24
C ARG A 136 11.98 7.03 17.07
N GLY A 137 10.99 6.15 16.94
CA GLY A 137 10.90 5.10 15.94
C GLY A 137 10.87 3.72 16.57
N ILE A 138 10.02 2.87 16.01
CA ILE A 138 9.73 1.51 16.48
C ILE A 138 10.17 0.50 15.42
N ARG A 139 10.69 -0.65 15.85
CA ARG A 139 11.11 -1.76 14.99
C ARG A 139 10.39 -3.04 15.41
N LEU A 140 9.69 -3.67 14.47
CA LEU A 140 8.94 -4.89 14.70
C LEU A 140 9.75 -6.11 14.23
N PRO A 141 10.05 -7.06 15.12
CA PRO A 141 10.67 -8.34 14.74
C PRO A 141 9.65 -9.27 14.07
N SER A 142 10.10 -10.41 13.56
CA SER A 142 9.21 -11.46 13.10
C SER A 142 8.34 -12.04 14.22
N ASN A 143 7.16 -12.55 13.88
CA ASN A 143 6.16 -13.07 14.82
C ASN A 143 5.80 -12.03 15.92
N CYS A 144 5.35 -10.86 15.49
CA CYS A 144 5.03 -9.77 16.40
C CYS A 144 3.69 -9.11 16.03
N VAL A 145 2.86 -8.91 17.04
CA VAL A 145 1.62 -8.12 16.92
C VAL A 145 1.79 -6.85 17.73
N LEU A 146 1.52 -5.71 17.12
CA LEU A 146 1.42 -4.41 17.79
C LEU A 146 -0.02 -3.93 17.68
N GLU A 147 -0.72 -3.96 18.80
CA GLU A 147 -2.15 -3.67 18.88
C GLU A 147 -2.43 -2.49 19.81
N GLY A 148 -3.17 -1.50 19.34
CA GLY A 148 -3.67 -0.39 20.16
C GLY A 148 -5.10 -0.63 20.64
N ALA A 149 -5.59 0.27 21.50
CA ALA A 149 -6.97 0.27 21.97
C ALA A 149 -7.98 0.78 20.93
N GLY A 150 -7.52 1.36 19.84
CA GLY A 150 -8.35 1.87 18.72
C GLY A 150 -7.69 3.00 17.95
N GLN A 151 -8.17 3.21 16.71
CA GLN A 151 -7.84 4.41 15.93
C GLN A 151 -8.29 5.65 16.72
N ASP A 152 -7.49 6.72 16.67
CA ASP A 152 -7.69 7.98 17.41
C ASP A 152 -7.69 7.86 18.94
N VAL A 153 -7.57 6.65 19.48
CA VAL A 153 -7.53 6.36 20.91
C VAL A 153 -6.11 6.07 21.37
N THR A 154 -5.40 5.21 20.63
CA THR A 154 -3.96 4.96 20.83
C THR A 154 -3.16 5.66 19.76
N ILE A 155 -2.31 6.62 20.11
CA ILE A 155 -1.53 7.40 19.18
C ILE A 155 -0.04 7.21 19.45
N LEU A 156 0.68 6.66 18.47
CA LEU A 156 2.15 6.63 18.47
C LEU A 156 2.64 7.87 17.71
N LYS A 157 3.25 8.80 18.41
CA LYS A 157 3.70 10.07 17.83
C LYS A 157 5.22 10.15 17.79
N LEU A 158 5.75 10.49 16.59
CA LEU A 158 7.18 10.69 16.44
C LEU A 158 7.65 11.93 17.19
N SER A 159 8.70 11.75 18.01
CA SER A 159 9.30 12.81 18.83
C SER A 159 9.72 14.02 17.98
N ASP A 160 9.54 15.24 18.50
CA ASP A 160 10.02 16.49 17.90
C ASP A 160 11.54 16.48 17.63
N ARG A 161 12.30 15.69 18.41
CA ARG A 161 13.76 15.54 18.27
C ARG A 161 14.15 14.48 17.23
N ALA A 162 13.19 13.77 16.62
CA ALA A 162 13.50 12.76 15.63
C ALA A 162 14.00 13.41 14.32
N PRO A 163 15.06 12.88 13.69
CA PRO A 163 15.56 13.43 12.44
C PRO A 163 14.55 13.22 11.29
N ARG A 164 14.64 14.06 10.28
CA ARG A 164 13.73 14.05 9.12
C ARG A 164 13.63 12.68 8.42
N HIS A 165 14.74 11.96 8.29
CA HIS A 165 14.78 10.66 7.63
C HIS A 165 14.19 9.49 8.45
N ARG A 166 13.67 9.74 9.66
CA ARG A 166 13.19 8.68 10.54
C ARG A 166 11.85 8.11 10.02
N ARG A 167 11.76 6.79 9.92
CA ARG A 167 10.48 6.08 9.84
C ARG A 167 9.91 5.93 11.24
N LEU A 168 8.59 6.15 11.42
CA LEU A 168 7.98 5.99 12.74
C LEU A 168 7.88 4.52 13.12
N LEU A 169 7.34 3.68 12.22
CA LEU A 169 7.22 2.24 12.44
C LEU A 169 7.81 1.49 11.24
N ARG A 170 8.61 0.46 11.49
CA ARG A 170 9.17 -0.39 10.43
C ARG A 170 9.49 -1.78 10.93
N ASN A 171 9.68 -2.74 10.03
CA ASN A 171 10.24 -4.03 10.40
C ASN A 171 11.72 -3.93 10.84
N ALA A 172 12.16 -4.86 11.66
CA ALA A 172 13.46 -4.76 12.36
C ALA A 172 14.67 -4.97 11.42
N THR A 173 14.59 -5.95 10.54
CA THR A 173 15.71 -6.44 9.70
C THR A 173 15.36 -6.41 8.21
N PRO A 174 15.27 -5.23 7.58
CA PRO A 174 14.77 -5.10 6.20
C PRO A 174 15.64 -5.86 5.19
N PHE A 175 16.95 -5.93 5.36
CA PHE A 175 17.81 -6.64 4.42
C PHE A 175 17.73 -8.17 4.57
N ALA A 176 17.65 -8.69 5.79
CA ALA A 176 17.47 -10.11 6.05
C ALA A 176 16.01 -10.56 5.89
N GLY A 177 15.06 -9.62 5.91
CA GLY A 177 13.64 -9.87 5.92
C GLY A 177 13.07 -10.12 7.31
N ASN A 178 11.76 -9.96 7.41
CA ASN A 178 10.95 -10.33 8.56
C ASN A 178 9.69 -11.04 8.07
N HIS A 179 8.97 -11.69 8.98
CA HIS A 179 7.74 -12.38 8.63
C HIS A 179 6.73 -12.35 9.78
N HIS A 180 5.45 -12.52 9.45
CA HIS A 180 4.35 -12.59 10.40
C HIS A 180 4.32 -11.37 11.34
N ILE A 181 4.04 -10.21 10.76
CA ILE A 181 3.91 -8.95 11.49
C ILE A 181 2.49 -8.42 11.33
N GLU A 182 1.85 -8.13 12.45
CA GLU A 182 0.55 -7.46 12.47
C GLU A 182 0.64 -6.10 13.20
N VAL A 183 -0.01 -5.10 12.63
CA VAL A 183 -0.19 -3.78 13.24
C VAL A 183 -1.66 -3.40 13.14
N CYS A 184 -2.31 -3.15 14.29
CA CYS A 184 -3.74 -2.88 14.29
C CYS A 184 -4.22 -1.93 15.38
N HIS A 185 -5.39 -1.34 15.15
CA HIS A 185 -6.16 -0.56 16.10
C HIS A 185 -5.41 0.62 16.75
N LEU A 186 -4.66 1.40 15.97
CA LEU A 186 -3.90 2.55 16.46
C LEU A 186 -3.73 3.66 15.42
N THR A 187 -3.22 4.80 15.86
CA THR A 187 -2.83 5.92 15.00
C THR A 187 -1.32 6.10 15.01
N LEU A 188 -0.74 6.27 13.83
CA LEU A 188 0.65 6.63 13.58
C LEU A 188 0.73 8.11 13.20
N ASP A 189 1.21 8.96 14.09
CA ASP A 189 1.46 10.38 13.82
C ASP A 189 2.96 10.61 13.60
N TRP A 190 3.36 10.74 12.33
CA TRP A 190 4.76 11.01 12.00
C TRP A 190 5.20 12.43 12.38
N ASN A 191 4.23 13.30 12.68
CA ASN A 191 4.50 14.63 13.23
C ASN A 191 5.30 15.54 12.29
N VAL A 192 4.82 15.72 11.04
CA VAL A 192 5.48 16.59 10.06
C VAL A 192 5.64 18.04 10.57
N ALA A 193 4.75 18.50 11.46
CA ALA A 193 4.77 19.84 12.01
C ALA A 193 6.10 20.18 12.73
N ARG A 194 6.82 19.16 13.28
CA ARG A 194 8.13 19.36 13.92
C ARG A 194 9.19 19.91 12.97
N LEU A 195 8.99 19.78 11.67
CA LEU A 195 9.93 20.27 10.65
C LEU A 195 9.73 21.75 10.32
N GLY A 196 8.63 22.36 10.76
CA GLY A 196 8.30 23.74 10.42
C GLY A 196 8.10 23.94 8.90
N ASP A 197 8.56 25.07 8.38
CA ASP A 197 8.38 25.51 6.99
C ASP A 197 9.47 25.00 6.03
N VAL A 198 9.99 23.79 6.26
CA VAL A 198 10.97 23.22 5.33
C VAL A 198 10.38 23.03 3.94
N LYS A 199 11.18 23.25 2.91
CA LYS A 199 10.75 23.08 1.51
C LYS A 199 10.49 21.62 1.16
N ARG A 200 11.19 20.69 1.81
CA ARG A 200 11.11 19.24 1.55
C ARG A 200 11.00 18.50 2.85
N THR A 201 9.97 17.66 3.00
CA THR A 201 9.73 16.89 4.21
C THR A 201 10.42 15.53 4.23
N THR A 202 10.87 15.02 3.07
CA THR A 202 11.66 13.79 2.96
C THR A 202 13.17 14.05 2.88
N SER A 203 13.95 13.01 3.19
CA SER A 203 15.39 12.93 2.92
C SER A 203 15.73 12.08 1.69
N GLY A 204 14.75 11.46 1.05
CA GLY A 204 14.90 10.61 -0.13
C GLY A 204 14.47 9.16 0.10
N ASP A 205 14.31 8.41 -0.95
CA ASP A 205 13.86 7.01 -1.03
C ASP A 205 12.61 6.75 -0.19
N THR A 206 12.59 5.66 0.58
CA THR A 206 11.48 5.29 1.48
C THR A 206 11.63 5.83 2.90
N THR A 207 12.47 6.84 3.14
CA THR A 207 12.61 7.49 4.44
C THR A 207 11.47 8.46 4.70
N SER A 208 11.27 8.83 5.97
CA SER A 208 10.23 9.82 6.38
C SER A 208 8.79 9.31 6.32
N SER A 209 8.57 8.01 6.17
CA SER A 209 7.25 7.36 6.15
C SER A 209 6.74 7.05 7.55
N ALA A 210 5.40 6.97 7.71
CA ALA A 210 4.81 6.59 8.99
C ALA A 210 4.95 5.09 9.26
N LEU A 211 4.57 4.22 8.30
CA LEU A 211 4.81 2.79 8.37
C LEU A 211 5.60 2.36 7.13
N THR A 212 6.64 1.53 7.32
CA THR A 212 7.39 0.92 6.21
C THR A 212 7.58 -0.58 6.45
N PHE A 213 7.05 -1.41 5.57
CA PHE A 213 7.37 -2.83 5.46
C PHE A 213 8.30 -3.04 4.28
N ALA A 214 9.56 -3.35 4.56
CA ALA A 214 10.58 -3.65 3.56
C ALA A 214 11.08 -5.08 3.71
N HIS A 215 10.81 -5.94 2.72
CA HIS A 215 11.12 -7.38 2.77
C HIS A 215 10.36 -8.11 3.91
N VAL A 216 9.07 -7.82 4.06
CA VAL A 216 8.18 -8.54 4.97
C VAL A 216 7.41 -9.61 4.21
N THR A 217 7.40 -10.84 4.73
CA THR A 217 6.56 -11.93 4.24
C THR A 217 5.45 -12.21 5.27
N TYR A 218 4.20 -12.21 4.83
CA TYR A 218 3.02 -12.34 5.68
C TYR A 218 2.88 -11.17 6.66
N GLY A 219 2.26 -10.10 6.20
CA GLY A 219 2.02 -8.89 6.97
C GLY A 219 0.55 -8.49 6.96
N TRP A 220 0.06 -8.00 8.08
CA TRP A 220 -1.29 -7.47 8.24
C TRP A 220 -1.22 -6.08 8.85
N VAL A 221 -1.88 -5.13 8.22
CA VAL A 221 -2.08 -3.80 8.78
C VAL A 221 -3.56 -3.47 8.65
N HIS A 222 -4.24 -3.31 9.77
CA HIS A 222 -5.68 -3.05 9.72
C HIS A 222 -6.16 -2.12 10.84
N HIS A 223 -7.20 -1.36 10.55
CA HIS A 223 -7.75 -0.37 11.48
C HIS A 223 -6.65 0.57 12.02
N VAL A 224 -5.84 1.10 11.11
CA VAL A 224 -4.74 2.02 11.43
C VAL A 224 -4.93 3.34 10.68
N THR A 225 -4.86 4.45 11.41
CA THR A 225 -4.73 5.78 10.82
C THR A 225 -3.25 6.15 10.77
N ALA A 226 -2.73 6.54 9.60
CA ALA A 226 -1.41 7.14 9.46
C ALA A 226 -1.55 8.61 9.02
N LYS A 227 -0.98 9.52 9.80
CA LYS A 227 -1.11 10.95 9.53
C LYS A 227 0.19 11.72 9.67
N ASN A 228 0.22 12.88 9.04
CA ASN A 228 1.32 13.83 9.13
C ASN A 228 2.66 13.21 8.68
N ALA A 229 2.64 12.32 7.68
CA ALA A 229 3.86 11.69 7.17
C ALA A 229 4.68 12.65 6.31
N GLY A 230 5.99 12.60 6.42
CA GLY A 230 6.88 13.42 5.59
C GLY A 230 7.02 12.90 4.17
N LEU A 231 6.75 11.61 3.96
CA LEU A 231 6.74 10.91 2.67
C LEU A 231 5.44 10.13 2.58
N HIS A 232 5.46 8.81 2.69
CA HIS A 232 4.29 7.95 2.58
C HIS A 232 3.65 7.69 3.95
N ALA A 233 2.31 7.55 3.97
CA ALA A 233 1.64 7.09 5.17
C ALA A 233 1.91 5.58 5.37
N PHE A 234 1.69 4.76 4.35
CA PHE A 234 1.98 3.31 4.34
C PHE A 234 2.84 2.96 3.13
N ASP A 235 3.99 2.34 3.37
CA ASP A 235 5.02 2.04 2.36
C ASP A 235 5.37 0.55 2.41
N ILE A 236 4.95 -0.20 1.38
CA ILE A 236 5.17 -1.64 1.23
C ILE A 236 6.22 -1.84 0.14
N THR A 237 7.45 -2.14 0.52
CA THR A 237 8.59 -1.92 -0.37
C THR A 237 9.67 -3.01 -0.27
N SER A 238 10.73 -2.78 -1.01
CA SER A 238 12.00 -3.47 -0.95
C SER A 238 13.05 -2.61 -0.21
N PRO A 239 13.98 -3.21 0.53
CA PRO A 239 15.10 -2.49 1.11
C PRO A 239 16.11 -1.97 0.06
N HIS A 240 15.98 -2.44 -1.19
CA HIS A 240 16.82 -2.05 -2.31
C HIS A 240 16.14 -1.04 -3.24
N TYR A 241 14.93 -0.62 -2.93
CA TYR A 241 14.21 0.36 -3.74
C TYR A 241 15.01 1.67 -3.86
N HIS A 242 15.02 2.21 -5.08
CA HIS A 242 15.61 3.51 -5.38
C HIS A 242 14.83 4.18 -6.53
N TYR A 243 14.37 5.38 -6.33
CA TYR A 243 13.49 6.12 -7.26
C TYR A 243 14.14 6.46 -8.63
N LEU A 244 15.46 6.35 -8.76
CA LEU A 244 16.15 6.53 -10.05
C LEU A 244 16.12 5.29 -10.94
N GLY A 245 15.41 4.26 -10.52
CA GLY A 245 15.34 2.99 -11.20
C GLY A 245 16.06 1.90 -10.45
N ASP A 246 15.70 0.69 -10.72
CA ASP A 246 16.10 -0.45 -9.93
C ASP A 246 16.54 -1.65 -10.75
N GLY A 247 16.21 -1.67 -12.03
CA GLY A 247 16.61 -2.67 -12.99
C GLY A 247 17.08 -3.99 -12.40
N LEU A 248 18.39 -4.09 -12.16
CA LEU A 248 19.04 -5.24 -11.55
C LEU A 248 18.90 -5.33 -10.02
N ARG A 249 18.38 -4.29 -9.36
CA ARG A 249 18.30 -4.19 -7.90
C ARG A 249 16.94 -4.57 -7.35
N ALA A 250 15.93 -4.77 -8.19
CA ALA A 250 14.60 -5.16 -7.80
C ALA A 250 14.58 -6.54 -7.12
N ALA A 251 14.86 -6.58 -5.84
CA ALA A 251 14.92 -7.81 -5.05
C ALA A 251 14.33 -7.60 -3.66
N ASN A 252 13.90 -8.69 -3.03
CA ASN A 252 13.49 -8.69 -1.63
C ASN A 252 12.32 -7.73 -1.33
N GLY A 253 11.36 -7.60 -2.25
CA GLY A 253 10.10 -6.92 -1.99
C GLY A 253 9.28 -7.64 -0.92
N SER A 254 8.38 -6.90 -0.28
CA SER A 254 7.41 -7.49 0.65
C SER A 254 6.41 -8.35 -0.10
N ARG A 255 5.86 -9.40 0.54
CA ARG A 255 4.92 -10.30 -0.10
C ARG A 255 3.88 -10.86 0.85
N TYR A 256 2.68 -11.14 0.32
CA TYR A 256 1.53 -11.60 1.08
C TYR A 256 1.18 -10.59 2.19
N ILE A 257 0.81 -9.38 1.78
CA ILE A 257 0.45 -8.30 2.68
C ILE A 257 -1.03 -7.95 2.50
N HIS A 258 -1.75 -7.87 3.60
CA HIS A 258 -3.13 -7.36 3.62
C HIS A 258 -3.17 -6.01 4.35
N LEU A 259 -3.65 -5.01 3.65
CA LEU A 259 -3.90 -3.66 4.16
C LEU A 259 -5.42 -3.45 4.16
N ASP A 260 -6.02 -3.31 5.34
CA ASP A 260 -7.45 -3.25 5.48
C ASP A 260 -7.90 -2.16 6.45
N HIS A 261 -8.97 -1.43 6.12
CA HIS A 261 -9.51 -0.34 6.95
C HIS A 261 -8.44 0.66 7.39
N LEU A 262 -7.56 1.06 6.46
CA LEU A 262 -6.57 2.08 6.72
C LEU A 262 -7.10 3.46 6.41
N GLU A 263 -6.67 4.44 7.18
CA GLU A 263 -6.84 5.85 6.86
C GLU A 263 -5.48 6.52 6.72
N ALA A 264 -5.28 7.21 5.60
CA ALA A 264 -4.09 8.02 5.35
C ALA A 264 -4.49 9.49 5.15
N THR A 265 -3.92 10.41 5.93
CA THR A 265 -4.23 11.84 5.81
C THR A 265 -3.03 12.72 6.10
N ASN A 266 -2.98 13.88 5.43
CA ASN A 266 -1.92 14.87 5.61
C ASN A 266 -0.51 14.25 5.47
N TYR A 267 -0.30 13.47 4.43
CA TYR A 267 0.98 12.88 4.04
C TYR A 267 1.65 13.68 2.91
N GLY A 268 2.93 13.42 2.70
CA GLY A 268 3.73 14.26 1.80
C GLY A 268 3.71 13.83 0.34
N ASP A 269 3.62 12.52 0.09
CA ASP A 269 3.61 11.92 -1.25
C ASP A 269 2.41 10.98 -1.39
N ASP A 270 2.49 9.72 -0.99
CA ASP A 270 1.42 8.77 -1.18
C ASP A 270 0.79 8.31 0.12
N GLY A 271 -0.53 8.08 0.10
CA GLY A 271 -1.26 7.48 1.21
C GLY A 271 -0.83 6.03 1.41
N ILE A 272 -0.96 5.22 0.38
CA ILE A 272 -0.45 3.85 0.33
C ILE A 272 0.40 3.72 -0.92
N THR A 273 1.62 3.21 -0.80
CA THR A 273 2.47 2.92 -1.95
C THR A 273 3.09 1.53 -1.88
N THR A 274 3.36 0.93 -3.05
CA THR A 274 4.02 -0.37 -3.16
C THR A 274 5.16 -0.32 -4.17
N HIS A 275 6.32 -0.92 -3.82
CA HIS A 275 7.47 -1.02 -4.72
C HIS A 275 8.06 -2.43 -4.67
N HIS A 276 8.28 -3.06 -5.82
CA HIS A 276 8.84 -4.41 -5.96
C HIS A 276 8.18 -5.50 -5.13
N SER A 277 6.99 -5.22 -4.63
CA SER A 277 6.25 -6.07 -3.72
C SER A 277 5.30 -7.01 -4.48
N ASP A 278 4.95 -8.14 -3.88
CA ASP A 278 4.26 -9.24 -4.54
C ASP A 278 3.10 -9.76 -3.67
N ALA A 279 1.95 -9.99 -4.26
CA ALA A 279 0.76 -10.47 -3.56
C ALA A 279 0.31 -9.49 -2.45
N ILE A 280 -0.23 -8.36 -2.85
CA ILE A 280 -0.72 -7.30 -1.96
C ILE A 280 -2.24 -7.18 -2.13
N TYR A 281 -2.97 -7.17 -1.02
CA TYR A 281 -4.41 -6.97 -0.99
C TYR A 281 -4.73 -5.70 -0.19
N ILE A 282 -5.42 -4.74 -0.82
CA ILE A 282 -5.73 -3.43 -0.24
C ILE A 282 -7.25 -3.25 -0.23
N THR A 283 -7.84 -3.21 0.95
CA THR A 283 -9.30 -3.20 1.10
C THR A 283 -9.78 -2.12 2.05
N ASN A 284 -10.92 -1.52 1.74
CA ASN A 284 -11.64 -0.60 2.63
C ASN A 284 -10.79 0.58 3.15
N CYS A 285 -9.78 0.99 2.39
CA CYS A 285 -8.87 2.06 2.79
C CYS A 285 -9.37 3.42 2.30
N TYR A 286 -9.09 4.45 3.08
CA TYR A 286 -9.42 5.84 2.77
C TYR A 286 -8.16 6.72 2.82
N CYS A 287 -7.74 7.25 1.68
CA CYS A 287 -6.58 8.12 1.57
C CYS A 287 -7.01 9.52 1.12
N HIS A 288 -6.64 10.57 1.86
CA HIS A 288 -7.17 11.89 1.58
C HIS A 288 -6.29 13.05 2.03
N HIS A 289 -6.49 14.19 1.39
CA HIS A 289 -5.94 15.49 1.76
C HIS A 289 -4.44 15.47 2.07
N PRO A 290 -3.59 15.06 1.12
CA PRO A 290 -2.13 15.13 1.29
C PRO A 290 -1.66 16.58 1.41
N HIS A 291 -0.58 16.83 2.15
CA HIS A 291 0.03 18.15 2.20
C HIS A 291 0.97 18.47 1.02
N GLY A 292 1.43 17.45 0.27
CA GLY A 292 2.17 17.61 -0.98
C GLY A 292 3.57 18.22 -0.87
N ARG A 293 4.23 18.13 0.29
CA ARG A 293 5.52 18.82 0.55
C ARG A 293 6.74 17.88 0.52
N THR A 294 6.59 16.69 -0.02
CA THR A 294 7.67 15.71 0.02
C THR A 294 8.92 16.18 -0.72
N HIS A 295 8.81 16.53 -1.98
CA HIS A 295 9.94 16.90 -2.83
C HIS A 295 10.16 18.40 -2.89
N ALA A 296 9.08 19.18 -2.92
CA ALA A 296 9.08 20.63 -2.81
C ALA A 296 7.66 21.07 -2.40
N LEU A 297 7.52 22.28 -1.88
CA LEU A 297 6.22 22.80 -1.45
C LEU A 297 5.20 22.77 -2.61
N GLY A 298 4.13 22.01 -2.46
CA GLY A 298 3.03 21.91 -3.42
C GLY A 298 3.35 21.22 -4.74
N PHE A 299 4.45 20.47 -4.84
CA PHE A 299 4.91 19.84 -6.08
C PHE A 299 5.01 18.31 -6.05
N SER A 300 4.66 17.65 -4.96
CA SER A 300 4.58 16.19 -4.95
C SER A 300 3.33 15.74 -5.70
N ASN A 301 3.45 14.62 -6.43
CA ASN A 301 2.28 13.96 -7.02
C ASN A 301 1.61 13.05 -5.98
N SER A 302 1.15 13.66 -4.93
CA SER A 302 0.60 13.03 -3.73
C SER A 302 -0.64 12.20 -4.04
N ASN A 303 -0.44 10.92 -4.34
CA ASN A 303 -1.53 10.01 -4.70
C ASN A 303 -2.22 9.46 -3.45
N GLY A 304 -3.47 9.04 -3.63
CA GLY A 304 -4.16 8.28 -2.60
C GLY A 304 -3.53 6.90 -2.45
N ILE A 305 -3.59 6.10 -3.52
CA ILE A 305 -3.00 4.76 -3.58
C ILE A 305 -2.13 4.67 -4.82
N GLU A 306 -0.88 4.27 -4.64
CA GLU A 306 0.09 4.13 -5.72
C GLU A 306 0.61 2.69 -5.80
N ILE A 307 0.50 2.08 -6.99
CA ILE A 307 1.08 0.78 -7.29
C ILE A 307 2.23 1.02 -8.25
N ASP A 308 3.44 0.96 -7.73
CA ASP A 308 4.63 1.46 -8.41
C ASP A 308 5.67 0.35 -8.67
N ASP A 309 6.73 0.72 -9.29
CA ASP A 309 7.93 -0.01 -9.71
C ASP A 309 7.96 -1.50 -9.37
N GLY A 310 7.70 -2.35 -10.36
CA GLY A 310 7.84 -3.81 -10.24
C GLY A 310 6.88 -4.49 -9.25
N SER A 311 5.91 -3.78 -8.70
CA SER A 311 4.86 -4.39 -7.87
C SER A 311 3.97 -5.30 -8.70
N ARG A 312 3.51 -6.41 -8.12
CA ARG A 312 2.74 -7.40 -8.87
C ARG A 312 1.76 -8.16 -8.00
N HIS A 313 0.73 -8.72 -8.68
CA HIS A 313 -0.35 -9.46 -8.03
C HIS A 313 -1.03 -8.62 -6.94
N VAL A 314 -1.38 -7.37 -7.30
CA VAL A 314 -2.02 -6.42 -6.39
C VAL A 314 -3.52 -6.37 -6.68
N THR A 315 -4.32 -6.54 -5.65
CA THR A 315 -5.77 -6.44 -5.74
C THR A 315 -6.26 -5.36 -4.79
N LEU A 316 -7.06 -4.44 -5.30
CA LEU A 316 -7.66 -3.33 -4.55
C LEU A 316 -9.18 -3.48 -4.57
N VAL A 317 -9.83 -3.47 -3.40
CA VAL A 317 -11.28 -3.63 -3.30
C VAL A 317 -11.88 -2.62 -2.33
N HIS A 318 -12.92 -1.92 -2.76
CA HIS A 318 -13.70 -0.97 -1.97
C HIS A 318 -12.85 0.12 -1.28
N ASN A 319 -11.94 0.75 -2.02
CA ASN A 319 -11.15 1.84 -1.49
C ASN A 319 -11.73 3.22 -1.87
N ARG A 320 -11.34 4.24 -1.14
CA ARG A 320 -11.72 5.64 -1.40
C ARG A 320 -10.50 6.54 -1.38
N THR A 321 -10.50 7.51 -2.31
CA THR A 321 -9.52 8.61 -2.31
C THR A 321 -10.24 9.95 -2.40
N GLU A 322 -9.63 11.01 -1.84
CA GLU A 322 -10.23 12.34 -1.86
C GLU A 322 -9.18 13.45 -1.80
N GLY A 323 -9.27 14.39 -2.74
CA GLY A 323 -8.40 15.55 -2.80
C GLY A 323 -6.94 15.26 -3.03
N CYS A 324 -6.62 14.14 -3.68
CA CYS A 324 -5.28 13.70 -4.01
C CYS A 324 -4.83 14.18 -5.39
N PHE A 325 -3.54 14.12 -5.69
CA PHE A 325 -3.04 14.36 -7.04
C PHE A 325 -3.48 13.25 -8.01
N GLY A 326 -3.35 11.99 -7.61
CA GLY A 326 -3.96 10.84 -8.25
C GLY A 326 -4.77 10.07 -7.21
N GLY A 327 -5.98 9.65 -7.55
CA GLY A 327 -6.76 8.78 -6.69
C GLY A 327 -6.07 7.42 -6.58
N ILE A 328 -6.11 6.64 -7.66
CA ILE A 328 -5.24 5.46 -7.85
C ILE A 328 -4.23 5.77 -8.95
N GLU A 329 -2.97 5.52 -8.69
CA GLU A 329 -1.92 5.56 -9.70
C GLU A 329 -1.25 4.20 -9.86
N VAL A 330 -1.20 3.70 -11.10
CA VAL A 330 -0.39 2.54 -11.49
C VAL A 330 0.71 3.04 -12.41
N LYS A 331 1.97 2.91 -12.00
CA LYS A 331 3.08 3.52 -12.74
C LYS A 331 4.39 2.73 -12.69
N ALA A 332 5.38 3.27 -13.33
CA ALA A 332 6.80 2.98 -13.16
C ALA A 332 7.63 4.23 -13.43
N HIS A 333 8.82 4.29 -12.89
CA HIS A 333 9.87 5.20 -13.36
C HIS A 333 10.44 4.74 -14.71
N GLY A 334 11.09 5.66 -15.42
CA GLY A 334 11.62 5.36 -16.77
C GLY A 334 12.65 4.24 -16.85
N THR A 335 13.26 3.87 -15.74
CA THR A 335 14.31 2.84 -15.60
C THR A 335 13.86 1.65 -14.76
N SER A 336 12.59 1.53 -14.46
CA SER A 336 12.02 0.48 -13.62
C SER A 336 11.01 -0.36 -14.37
N SER A 337 10.82 -1.60 -13.92
CA SER A 337 9.69 -2.43 -14.36
C SER A 337 8.39 -1.79 -13.92
N ALA A 338 7.39 -1.84 -14.79
CA ALA A 338 6.05 -1.40 -14.43
C ALA A 338 5.36 -2.42 -13.52
N ALA A 339 4.35 -1.96 -12.79
CA ALA A 339 3.48 -2.84 -12.02
C ALA A 339 2.71 -3.81 -12.94
N HIS A 340 2.52 -5.04 -12.48
CA HIS A 340 1.86 -6.11 -13.23
C HIS A 340 0.76 -6.77 -12.42
N ASP A 341 -0.26 -7.30 -13.10
CA ASP A 341 -1.35 -8.04 -12.48
C ASP A 341 -1.98 -7.22 -11.35
N VAL A 342 -2.53 -6.06 -11.73
CA VAL A 342 -3.18 -5.12 -10.81
C VAL A 342 -4.67 -5.09 -11.12
N HIS A 343 -5.48 -5.46 -10.14
CA HIS A 343 -6.92 -5.52 -10.24
C HIS A 343 -7.58 -4.57 -9.25
N ILE A 344 -8.39 -3.65 -9.77
CA ILE A 344 -9.13 -2.68 -8.98
C ILE A 344 -10.62 -3.03 -9.10
N PHE A 345 -11.27 -3.34 -7.99
CA PHE A 345 -12.70 -3.61 -7.94
C PHE A 345 -13.37 -2.70 -6.91
N GLY A 346 -14.25 -1.83 -7.38
CA GLY A 346 -14.92 -0.85 -6.52
C GLY A 346 -13.96 0.18 -5.94
N HIS A 347 -13.90 1.36 -6.56
CA HIS A 347 -13.16 2.49 -6.02
C HIS A 347 -13.94 3.79 -6.18
N LEU A 348 -13.98 4.58 -5.13
CA LEU A 348 -14.57 5.92 -5.12
C LEU A 348 -13.48 6.99 -5.04
N SER A 349 -13.29 7.73 -6.13
CA SER A 349 -12.42 8.89 -6.20
C SER A 349 -13.25 10.17 -6.14
N VAL A 350 -12.93 11.07 -5.22
CA VAL A 350 -13.67 12.31 -4.99
C VAL A 350 -12.71 13.50 -5.05
N HIS A 351 -12.95 14.46 -5.93
CA HIS A 351 -12.14 15.67 -6.07
C HIS A 351 -10.63 15.42 -6.23
N ASP A 352 -10.23 14.24 -6.70
CA ASP A 352 -8.84 14.00 -7.05
C ASP A 352 -8.48 14.74 -8.33
N ASN A 353 -7.24 15.19 -8.47
CA ASN A 353 -6.83 15.87 -9.69
C ASN A 353 -6.89 14.93 -10.90
N ARG A 354 -6.56 13.64 -10.71
CA ARG A 354 -6.78 12.54 -11.64
C ARG A 354 -7.29 11.34 -10.86
N SER A 355 -8.51 10.88 -11.14
CA SER A 355 -9.10 9.79 -10.37
C SER A 355 -8.38 8.46 -10.57
N PHE A 356 -8.17 8.05 -11.83
CA PHE A 356 -7.50 6.81 -12.23
C PHE A 356 -6.36 7.14 -13.19
N ASN A 357 -5.14 6.91 -12.76
CA ASN A 357 -3.94 7.39 -13.41
C ASN A 357 -3.00 6.24 -13.75
N PHE A 358 -2.92 5.89 -15.02
CA PHE A 358 -2.02 4.86 -15.56
C PHE A 358 -0.93 5.55 -16.37
N ARG A 359 0.22 5.81 -15.76
CA ARG A 359 1.30 6.54 -16.43
C ARG A 359 2.65 5.87 -16.26
N HIS A 360 3.52 6.09 -17.23
CA HIS A 360 4.84 5.46 -17.28
C HIS A 360 4.79 3.93 -17.28
N ILE A 361 3.66 3.35 -17.72
CA ILE A 361 3.41 1.92 -17.66
C ILE A 361 3.89 1.14 -18.88
N GLY A 362 4.45 1.79 -19.85
CA GLY A 362 4.97 1.17 -21.05
C GLY A 362 6.49 1.19 -21.17
N HIS A 363 7.19 1.63 -20.13
CA HIS A 363 8.62 1.77 -20.18
C HIS A 363 9.33 0.43 -20.20
N HIS A 364 10.25 0.32 -21.13
CA HIS A 364 11.11 -0.82 -21.31
C HIS A 364 12.40 -0.32 -21.96
N LEU A 365 13.39 0.01 -21.15
CA LEU A 365 14.60 0.63 -21.63
C LEU A 365 15.68 -0.42 -21.93
N VAL A 366 16.48 -0.14 -22.94
CA VAL A 366 17.56 -1.04 -23.39
C VAL A 366 18.68 -1.13 -22.33
N ASP A 367 18.87 -0.08 -21.56
CA ASP A 367 19.85 0.02 -20.48
C ASP A 367 19.35 -0.57 -19.15
N ASP A 368 18.07 -0.98 -19.09
CA ASP A 368 17.49 -1.71 -17.98
C ASP A 368 16.96 -3.08 -18.45
N PRO A 369 17.77 -4.12 -18.46
CA PRO A 369 17.42 -5.43 -19.01
C PRO A 369 16.29 -6.13 -18.25
N ASN A 370 15.99 -5.72 -17.03
CA ASN A 370 14.93 -6.31 -16.22
C ASN A 370 13.64 -5.51 -16.23
N SER A 371 13.64 -4.34 -16.87
CA SER A 371 12.45 -3.52 -17.01
C SER A 371 11.37 -4.21 -17.86
N GLU A 372 10.15 -4.21 -17.40
CA GLU A 372 9.01 -4.84 -18.07
C GLU A 372 7.83 -3.89 -18.22
N THR A 373 7.15 -4.01 -19.37
CA THR A 373 5.91 -3.29 -19.65
C THR A 373 4.76 -3.83 -18.79
N ALA A 374 3.91 -2.95 -18.28
CA ALA A 374 2.70 -3.32 -17.52
C ALA A 374 1.79 -4.27 -18.29
N ARG A 375 1.25 -5.26 -17.59
CA ARG A 375 0.33 -6.29 -18.11
C ARG A 375 -0.72 -6.62 -17.08
N PHE A 376 -1.84 -7.18 -17.55
CA PHE A 376 -2.94 -7.68 -16.71
C PHE A 376 -3.45 -6.60 -15.74
N LEU A 377 -3.74 -5.42 -16.26
CA LEU A 377 -4.38 -4.35 -15.50
C LEU A 377 -5.89 -4.39 -15.73
N SER A 378 -6.66 -4.35 -14.67
CA SER A 378 -8.12 -4.20 -14.77
C SER A 378 -8.68 -3.25 -13.72
N GLY A 379 -9.74 -2.56 -14.09
CA GLY A 379 -10.54 -1.74 -13.20
C GLY A 379 -12.03 -1.97 -13.47
N THR A 380 -12.78 -2.34 -12.45
CA THR A 380 -14.23 -2.56 -12.53
C THR A 380 -14.92 -1.83 -11.38
N ASN A 381 -16.11 -1.32 -11.63
CA ASN A 381 -16.90 -0.55 -10.67
C ASN A 381 -16.14 0.67 -10.12
N LEU A 382 -15.63 1.49 -11.05
CA LEU A 382 -14.85 2.67 -10.75
C LEU A 382 -15.73 3.92 -10.77
N VAL A 383 -15.74 4.69 -9.70
CA VAL A 383 -16.54 5.91 -9.57
C VAL A 383 -15.63 7.13 -9.42
N SER A 384 -15.81 8.11 -10.29
CA SER A 384 -15.07 9.38 -10.30
C SER A 384 -16.03 10.54 -10.10
N VAL A 385 -15.94 11.20 -8.94
CA VAL A 385 -16.81 12.32 -8.57
C VAL A 385 -16.03 13.63 -8.64
N GLU A 386 -16.46 14.52 -9.53
CA GLU A 386 -15.92 15.87 -9.69
C GLU A 386 -14.38 15.94 -9.75
N PRO A 387 -13.73 15.18 -10.65
CA PRO A 387 -12.28 15.22 -10.78
C PRO A 387 -11.81 16.62 -11.21
N VAL A 388 -10.71 17.10 -10.63
CA VAL A 388 -10.22 18.45 -10.93
C VAL A 388 -9.71 18.55 -12.38
N ARG A 389 -9.09 17.50 -12.90
CA ARG A 389 -8.52 17.52 -14.25
C ARG A 389 -9.05 16.39 -15.14
N SER A 390 -8.99 15.16 -14.69
CA SER A 390 -9.44 14.01 -15.49
C SER A 390 -9.83 12.83 -14.62
N SER A 391 -10.90 12.18 -15.01
CA SER A 391 -11.33 10.95 -14.36
C SER A 391 -10.41 9.77 -14.70
N LEU A 392 -10.06 9.60 -15.96
CA LEU A 392 -9.15 8.57 -16.43
C LEU A 392 -7.99 9.21 -17.22
N TYR A 393 -6.77 8.82 -16.90
CA TYR A 393 -5.58 9.27 -17.59
C TYR A 393 -4.63 8.11 -17.88
N THR A 394 -4.21 7.99 -19.14
CA THR A 394 -3.21 7.01 -19.56
C THR A 394 -2.05 7.71 -20.25
N LYS A 395 -0.83 7.34 -19.91
CA LYS A 395 0.38 7.80 -20.59
C LYS A 395 1.33 6.63 -20.77
N SER A 396 1.80 6.41 -21.97
CA SER A 396 2.46 5.18 -22.42
C SER A 396 1.44 4.02 -22.59
N SER A 397 1.77 3.05 -23.38
CA SER A 397 0.81 1.99 -23.73
C SER A 397 1.08 0.73 -22.91
N PRO A 398 0.21 0.37 -21.97
CA PRO A 398 0.28 -0.94 -21.34
C PRO A 398 -0.03 -2.03 -22.36
N ARG A 399 0.45 -3.24 -22.13
CA ARG A 399 0.11 -4.37 -23.00
C ARG A 399 -1.31 -4.86 -22.80
N SER A 400 -1.84 -4.73 -21.59
CA SER A 400 -3.26 -4.95 -21.33
C SER A 400 -3.78 -4.07 -20.21
N LEU A 401 -4.84 -3.36 -20.48
CA LEU A 401 -5.64 -2.60 -19.54
C LEU A 401 -7.11 -2.71 -19.94
N VAL A 402 -7.94 -3.17 -19.05
CA VAL A 402 -9.39 -3.22 -19.22
C VAL A 402 -10.06 -2.41 -18.12
N VAL A 403 -10.94 -1.52 -18.50
CA VAL A 403 -11.79 -0.76 -17.59
C VAL A 403 -13.24 -1.03 -17.94
N SER A 404 -14.04 -1.45 -16.97
CA SER A 404 -15.47 -1.72 -17.12
C SER A 404 -16.27 -1.15 -15.95
N ALA A 405 -17.57 -0.90 -16.19
CA ALA A 405 -18.45 -0.27 -15.21
C ALA A 405 -17.81 0.97 -14.57
N TYR A 406 -17.46 1.92 -15.41
CA TYR A 406 -16.83 3.17 -15.04
C TYR A 406 -17.86 4.31 -15.11
N GLN A 407 -17.94 5.11 -14.07
CA GLN A 407 -18.90 6.21 -13.92
C GLN A 407 -18.25 7.51 -13.47
#